data_bf5390325999bea268c03e2cd324b301
#
_entry.id   bf5390325999bea268c03e2cd324b301
#
_cell.length_a   1.000
_cell.length_b   1.000
_cell.length_c   1.000
_cell.angle_alpha   90.00
_cell.angle_beta   90.00
_cell.angle_gamma   90.00
#
_symmetry.space_group_name_H-M   'P 1'
#
loop_
_entity.id
_entity.type
_entity.pdbx_description
1 polymer ?
#
loop_
_entity_poly.entity_id
_entity_poly.type
_entity_poly.pdbx_seq_one_letter_code
_entity_poly.pdbx_strand_id
1 'polypeptide(L)'
;MDKESHTSPRKLLVTGASHGIGAGITRRLLNRGHQVVAVGRDFASWSDEDGLEKRIVDLASLDTLPKHLEEITADHPDMDGAILNAGSGRFGNIEEFAYQQISDLVAINLLQHLYVARALVPLLKQSGHGDLVVIGSEAALTGGRKGAVYSACKFALRGFTQSLRSECSSRGVRVCLINPGMVDTDFYDKLNFKPGELAENALRTEDIADTVMLVLGSHPGTVFDEINLNPLKKVIQFKN
;
A
#
# COMPACT_ATOMS: atom_id res chain seq x y z
N MET A 1 -27.70 21.01 -3.09
CA MET A 1 -27.78 20.37 -1.75
C MET A 1 -27.16 19.01 -1.93
N ASP A 2 -25.83 18.98 -1.71
CA ASP A 2 -25.02 17.79 -1.89
C ASP A 2 -25.29 16.86 -0.73
N LYS A 3 -25.89 15.71 -1.01
CA LYS A 3 -25.88 14.58 -0.10
C LYS A 3 -24.40 14.13 -0.06
N GLU A 4 -23.65 14.56 0.96
CA GLU A 4 -22.45 13.85 1.34
C GLU A 4 -22.81 12.37 1.42
N SER A 5 -22.22 11.58 0.55
CA SER A 5 -22.32 10.13 0.63
C SER A 5 -21.52 9.71 1.87
N HIS A 6 -22.17 9.74 3.04
CA HIS A 6 -21.66 9.08 4.23
C HIS A 6 -21.61 7.58 3.91
N THR A 7 -20.50 7.13 3.38
CA THR A 7 -20.22 5.70 3.37
C THR A 7 -20.20 5.25 4.82
N SER A 8 -20.94 4.18 5.12
CA SER A 8 -20.93 3.60 6.48
C SER A 8 -19.48 3.35 6.93
N PRO A 9 -19.20 3.48 8.25
CA PRO A 9 -17.90 3.14 8.81
C PRO A 9 -17.45 1.76 8.30
N ARG A 10 -16.21 1.68 7.83
CA ARG A 10 -15.60 0.45 7.31
C ARG A 10 -14.45 0.03 8.20
N LYS A 11 -14.14 -1.27 8.24
CA LYS A 11 -12.95 -1.80 8.90
C LYS A 11 -11.91 -2.22 7.87
N LEU A 12 -10.75 -1.58 7.90
CA LEU A 12 -9.73 -1.69 6.87
C LEU A 12 -8.36 -2.04 7.47
N LEU A 13 -7.66 -3.00 6.85
CA LEU A 13 -6.26 -3.26 7.13
C LEU A 13 -5.37 -2.27 6.36
N VAL A 14 -4.37 -1.69 7.00
CA VAL A 14 -3.33 -0.90 6.32
C VAL A 14 -1.96 -1.46 6.65
N THR A 15 -1.21 -1.93 5.65
CA THR A 15 0.16 -2.39 5.84
C THR A 15 1.17 -1.26 5.65
N GLY A 16 2.26 -1.27 6.45
CA GLY A 16 3.21 -0.16 6.46
C GLY A 16 2.60 1.14 6.97
N ALA A 17 1.68 1.02 7.94
CA ALA A 17 0.84 2.11 8.41
C ALA A 17 1.56 3.15 9.28
N SER A 18 2.74 2.84 9.80
CA SER A 18 3.40 3.67 10.83
C SER A 18 4.05 4.94 10.29
N HIS A 19 4.44 4.99 9.01
CA HIS A 19 5.19 6.09 8.39
C HIS A 19 4.71 6.39 6.97
N GLY A 20 5.13 7.53 6.44
CA GLY A 20 4.97 7.92 5.04
C GLY A 20 3.53 7.80 4.51
N ILE A 21 3.38 7.19 3.34
CA ILE A 21 2.09 7.02 2.66
C ILE A 21 1.08 6.27 3.53
N GLY A 22 1.50 5.15 4.15
CA GLY A 22 0.61 4.34 4.99
C GLY A 22 0.06 5.10 6.19
N ALA A 23 0.90 5.94 6.82
CA ALA A 23 0.47 6.83 7.91
C ALA A 23 -0.54 7.88 7.42
N GLY A 24 -0.30 8.49 6.27
CA GLY A 24 -1.23 9.43 5.65
C GLY A 24 -2.59 8.80 5.36
N ILE A 25 -2.59 7.60 4.80
CA ILE A 25 -3.82 6.83 4.52
C ILE A 25 -4.54 6.49 5.83
N THR A 26 -3.83 5.97 6.84
CA THR A 26 -4.40 5.60 8.14
C THR A 26 -5.11 6.79 8.79
N ARG A 27 -4.44 7.95 8.90
CA ARG A 27 -5.04 9.17 9.45
C ARG A 27 -6.26 9.63 8.64
N ARG A 28 -6.21 9.55 7.31
CA ARG A 28 -7.34 9.92 6.45
C ARG A 28 -8.55 9.02 6.68
N LEU A 29 -8.34 7.71 6.83
CA LEU A 29 -9.40 6.75 7.12
C LEU A 29 -10.05 7.01 8.49
N LEU A 30 -9.24 7.19 9.54
CA LEU A 30 -9.72 7.51 10.89
C LEU A 30 -10.52 8.82 10.91
N ASN A 31 -10.02 9.88 10.26
CA ASN A 31 -10.71 11.17 10.15
C ASN A 31 -12.06 11.08 9.39
N ARG A 32 -12.28 10.00 8.66
CA ARG A 32 -13.58 9.71 7.99
C ARG A 32 -14.44 8.73 8.77
N GLY A 33 -14.05 8.40 10.00
CA GLY A 33 -14.80 7.53 10.90
C GLY A 33 -14.67 6.04 10.59
N HIS A 34 -13.70 5.63 9.75
CA HIS A 34 -13.40 4.22 9.53
C HIS A 34 -12.58 3.64 10.67
N GLN A 35 -12.67 2.32 10.87
CA GLN A 35 -11.80 1.56 11.76
C GLN A 35 -10.58 1.06 10.98
N VAL A 36 -9.40 1.13 11.58
CA VAL A 36 -8.14 0.74 10.93
C VAL A 36 -7.35 -0.23 11.79
N VAL A 37 -7.07 -1.40 11.24
CA VAL A 37 -6.05 -2.32 11.74
C VAL A 37 -4.74 -1.94 11.07
N ALA A 38 -3.91 -1.19 11.79
CA ALA A 38 -2.64 -0.65 11.30
C ALA A 38 -1.51 -1.66 11.57
N VAL A 39 -0.88 -2.15 10.50
CA VAL A 39 0.23 -3.10 10.58
C VAL A 39 1.54 -2.42 10.25
N GLY A 40 2.52 -2.53 11.14
CA GLY A 40 3.85 -1.94 10.98
C GLY A 40 4.82 -2.43 12.04
N ARG A 41 6.09 -2.00 11.95
CA ARG A 41 7.14 -2.44 12.88
C ARG A 41 7.24 -1.60 14.14
N ASP A 42 6.79 -0.36 14.07
CA ASP A 42 6.92 0.59 15.15
C ASP A 42 5.80 1.64 15.07
N PHE A 43 5.16 1.89 16.19
CA PHE A 43 4.12 2.90 16.36
C PHE A 43 4.41 3.85 17.53
N ALA A 44 5.69 3.99 17.94
CA ALA A 44 6.07 4.84 19.09
C ALA A 44 5.66 6.30 18.92
N SER A 45 5.56 6.81 17.67
CA SER A 45 5.11 8.17 17.38
C SER A 45 3.60 8.32 17.28
N TRP A 46 2.82 7.24 17.46
CA TRP A 46 1.37 7.25 17.37
C TRP A 46 0.72 7.25 18.76
N SER A 47 -0.17 8.20 19.00
CA SER A 47 -1.09 8.14 20.14
C SER A 47 -2.14 7.03 19.95
N ASP A 48 -2.88 6.76 21.01
CA ASP A 48 -4.09 5.96 20.89
C ASP A 48 -5.21 6.85 20.34
N GLU A 49 -5.90 6.35 19.32
CA GLU A 49 -6.96 7.05 18.61
C GLU A 49 -8.17 6.11 18.47
N ASP A 50 -9.37 6.65 18.57
CA ASP A 50 -10.58 5.87 18.38
C ASP A 50 -10.62 5.25 16.96
N GLY A 51 -10.93 3.96 16.90
CA GLY A 51 -10.94 3.22 15.65
C GLY A 51 -9.58 2.74 15.16
N LEU A 52 -8.48 3.03 15.87
CA LEU A 52 -7.13 2.57 15.53
C LEU A 52 -6.73 1.36 16.37
N GLU A 53 -6.43 0.27 15.72
CA GLU A 53 -5.73 -0.87 16.32
C GLU A 53 -4.34 -1.01 15.72
N LYS A 54 -3.32 -1.08 16.56
CA LYS A 54 -1.91 -1.20 16.15
C LYS A 54 -1.43 -2.64 16.30
N ARG A 55 -0.96 -3.25 15.20
CA ARG A 55 -0.35 -4.59 15.17
C ARG A 55 1.12 -4.47 14.80
N ILE A 56 1.99 -4.82 15.74
CA ILE A 56 3.45 -4.79 15.52
C ILE A 56 3.85 -6.08 14.83
N VAL A 57 4.11 -6.00 13.51
CA VAL A 57 4.48 -7.14 12.67
C VAL A 57 5.58 -6.72 11.70
N ASP A 58 6.64 -7.51 11.61
CA ASP A 58 7.61 -7.40 10.51
C ASP A 58 7.10 -8.20 9.30
N LEU A 59 6.59 -7.46 8.32
CA LEU A 59 6.03 -8.04 7.10
C LEU A 59 7.07 -8.73 6.20
N ALA A 60 8.36 -8.47 6.40
CA ALA A 60 9.44 -9.16 5.69
C ALA A 60 9.77 -10.53 6.30
N SER A 61 9.35 -10.81 7.53
CA SER A 61 9.56 -12.08 8.23
C SER A 61 8.54 -13.13 7.76
N LEU A 62 8.73 -13.64 6.54
CA LEU A 62 7.76 -14.51 5.87
C LEU A 62 7.44 -15.82 6.62
N ASP A 63 8.35 -16.29 7.46
CA ASP A 63 8.16 -17.52 8.27
C ASP A 63 7.09 -17.33 9.37
N THR A 64 7.00 -16.12 9.94
CA THR A 64 6.05 -15.81 11.01
C THR A 64 4.81 -15.09 10.53
N LEU A 65 4.88 -14.45 9.36
CA LEU A 65 3.81 -13.64 8.80
C LEU A 65 2.47 -14.39 8.66
N PRO A 66 2.41 -15.66 8.19
CA PRO A 66 1.14 -16.38 8.08
C PRO A 66 0.38 -16.47 9.41
N LYS A 67 1.08 -16.74 10.52
CA LYS A 67 0.46 -16.81 11.84
C LYS A 67 -0.15 -15.47 12.25
N HIS A 68 0.58 -14.36 12.08
CA HIS A 68 0.04 -13.02 12.38
C HIS A 68 -1.19 -12.69 11.53
N LEU A 69 -1.20 -13.10 10.26
CA LEU A 69 -2.34 -12.87 9.37
C LEU A 69 -3.56 -13.72 9.76
N GLU A 70 -3.35 -14.97 10.20
CA GLU A 70 -4.40 -15.83 10.75
C GLU A 70 -5.01 -15.21 12.02
N GLU A 71 -4.19 -14.72 12.94
CA GLU A 71 -4.64 -14.00 14.14
C GLU A 71 -5.47 -12.75 13.76
N ILE A 72 -4.95 -11.90 12.86
CA ILE A 72 -5.65 -10.68 12.42
C ILE A 72 -6.99 -11.01 11.78
N THR A 73 -7.06 -12.00 10.91
CA THR A 73 -8.33 -12.36 10.23
C THR A 73 -9.33 -13.04 11.17
N ALA A 74 -8.86 -13.75 12.19
CA ALA A 74 -9.71 -14.34 13.23
C ALA A 74 -10.30 -13.27 14.17
N ASP A 75 -9.49 -12.27 14.55
CA ASP A 75 -9.92 -11.15 15.40
C ASP A 75 -10.87 -10.18 14.68
N HIS A 76 -10.77 -10.10 13.33
CA HIS A 76 -11.55 -9.17 12.51
C HIS A 76 -12.30 -9.85 11.36
N PRO A 77 -13.29 -10.72 11.67
CA PRO A 77 -14.08 -11.40 10.64
C PRO A 77 -14.99 -10.44 9.84
N ASP A 78 -15.17 -9.22 10.34
CA ASP A 78 -15.93 -8.13 9.75
C ASP A 78 -15.08 -7.15 8.91
N MET A 79 -13.81 -7.47 8.66
CA MET A 79 -12.95 -6.65 7.81
C MET A 79 -13.47 -6.64 6.38
N ASP A 80 -13.61 -5.46 5.80
CA ASP A 80 -14.19 -5.27 4.46
C ASP A 80 -13.22 -4.67 3.44
N GLY A 81 -11.94 -4.60 3.77
CA GLY A 81 -10.92 -4.19 2.81
C GLY A 81 -9.52 -4.07 3.39
N ALA A 82 -8.56 -3.87 2.48
CA ALA A 82 -7.18 -3.65 2.86
C ALA A 82 -6.44 -2.72 1.88
N ILE A 83 -5.51 -1.95 2.44
CA ILE A 83 -4.55 -1.15 1.71
C ILE A 83 -3.16 -1.78 1.88
N LEU A 84 -2.68 -2.42 0.83
CA LEU A 84 -1.38 -3.09 0.78
C LEU A 84 -0.31 -2.08 0.37
N ASN A 85 0.27 -1.40 1.36
CA ASN A 85 1.18 -0.28 1.13
C ASN A 85 2.64 -0.59 1.50
N ALA A 86 2.90 -1.51 2.42
CA ALA A 86 4.25 -1.77 2.90
C ALA A 86 5.26 -2.01 1.78
N GLY A 87 6.43 -1.39 1.90
CA GLY A 87 7.51 -1.52 0.93
C GLY A 87 8.75 -0.75 1.36
N SER A 88 9.86 -1.01 0.70
CA SER A 88 11.11 -0.28 0.91
C SER A 88 11.88 -0.12 -0.39
N GLY A 89 12.69 0.94 -0.49
CA GLY A 89 13.56 1.20 -1.62
C GLY A 89 14.99 0.77 -1.34
N ARG A 90 15.61 0.11 -2.32
CA ARG A 90 17.06 -0.06 -2.43
C ARG A 90 17.42 -0.02 -3.92
N PHE A 91 18.37 0.83 -4.25
CA PHE A 91 18.78 1.09 -5.63
C PHE A 91 20.30 0.94 -5.75
N GLY A 92 20.74 0.30 -6.83
CA GLY A 92 22.13 0.00 -7.15
C GLY A 92 22.22 -0.79 -8.44
N ASN A 93 23.44 -0.97 -8.99
CA ASN A 93 23.63 -1.91 -10.09
C ASN A 93 23.43 -3.33 -9.56
N ILE A 94 22.96 -4.25 -10.41
CA ILE A 94 22.57 -5.60 -9.94
C ILE A 94 23.73 -6.37 -9.30
N GLU A 95 24.94 -6.17 -9.79
CA GLU A 95 26.16 -6.78 -9.27
C GLU A 95 26.60 -6.25 -7.90
N GLU A 96 26.03 -5.11 -7.45
CA GLU A 96 26.31 -4.51 -6.14
C GLU A 96 25.44 -5.12 -5.03
N PHE A 97 24.43 -5.93 -5.40
CA PHE A 97 23.53 -6.55 -4.42
C PHE A 97 24.06 -7.88 -3.92
N ALA A 98 24.14 -8.05 -2.60
CA ALA A 98 24.22 -9.38 -2.03
C ALA A 98 22.91 -10.15 -2.29
N TYR A 99 22.98 -11.47 -2.46
CA TYR A 99 21.80 -12.31 -2.69
C TYR A 99 20.72 -12.13 -1.59
N GLN A 100 21.12 -11.98 -0.33
CA GLN A 100 20.22 -11.73 0.79
C GLN A 100 19.46 -10.40 0.61
N GLN A 101 20.12 -9.36 0.13
CA GLN A 101 19.47 -8.07 -0.11
C GLN A 101 18.42 -8.13 -1.24
N ILE A 102 18.64 -8.99 -2.23
CA ILE A 102 17.65 -9.26 -3.29
C ILE A 102 16.44 -9.97 -2.65
N SER A 103 16.68 -11.02 -1.85
CA SER A 103 15.63 -11.77 -1.16
C SER A 103 14.80 -10.86 -0.24
N ASP A 104 15.46 -10.00 0.55
CA ASP A 104 14.79 -9.06 1.45
C ASP A 104 13.91 -8.05 0.68
N LEU A 105 14.41 -7.55 -0.45
CA LEU A 105 13.62 -6.64 -1.31
C LEU A 105 12.39 -7.33 -1.90
N VAL A 106 12.54 -8.57 -2.35
CA VAL A 106 11.43 -9.36 -2.88
C VAL A 106 10.43 -9.69 -1.76
N ALA A 107 10.90 -10.06 -0.59
CA ALA A 107 10.04 -10.32 0.56
C ALA A 107 9.15 -9.13 0.90
N ILE A 108 9.74 -7.94 1.10
CA ILE A 108 8.99 -6.75 1.53
C ILE A 108 8.21 -6.05 0.41
N ASN A 109 8.65 -6.10 -0.86
CA ASN A 109 7.99 -5.40 -1.95
C ASN A 109 7.05 -6.27 -2.80
N LEU A 110 7.06 -7.59 -2.61
CA LEU A 110 6.22 -8.51 -3.37
C LEU A 110 5.57 -9.57 -2.46
N LEU A 111 6.35 -10.46 -1.86
CA LEU A 111 5.80 -11.67 -1.23
C LEU A 111 4.83 -11.36 -0.09
N GLN A 112 5.14 -10.39 0.76
CA GLN A 112 4.21 -10.02 1.84
C GLN A 112 2.85 -9.53 1.30
N HIS A 113 2.80 -8.82 0.16
CA HIS A 113 1.52 -8.42 -0.47
C HIS A 113 0.70 -9.64 -0.88
N LEU A 114 1.36 -10.65 -1.46
CA LEU A 114 0.71 -11.90 -1.84
C LEU A 114 0.17 -12.65 -0.60
N TYR A 115 0.95 -12.68 0.49
CA TYR A 115 0.55 -13.34 1.73
C TYR A 115 -0.64 -12.65 2.38
N VAL A 116 -0.61 -11.32 2.48
CA VAL A 116 -1.74 -10.53 3.01
C VAL A 116 -2.99 -10.74 2.16
N ALA A 117 -2.87 -10.66 0.83
CA ALA A 117 -3.99 -10.94 -0.07
C ALA A 117 -4.51 -12.38 0.09
N ARG A 118 -3.62 -13.38 0.19
CA ARG A 118 -3.98 -14.79 0.43
C ARG A 118 -4.81 -14.97 1.70
N ALA A 119 -4.50 -14.22 2.76
CA ALA A 119 -5.22 -14.31 4.03
C ALA A 119 -6.59 -13.62 3.96
N LEU A 120 -6.68 -12.44 3.32
CA LEU A 120 -7.88 -11.59 3.35
C LEU A 120 -8.90 -11.91 2.25
N VAL A 121 -8.48 -12.30 1.06
CA VAL A 121 -9.37 -12.55 -0.07
C VAL A 121 -10.48 -13.57 0.23
N PRO A 122 -10.25 -14.69 0.94
CA PRO A 122 -11.32 -15.61 1.31
C PRO A 122 -12.42 -14.94 2.14
N LEU A 123 -12.03 -14.10 3.11
CA LEU A 123 -12.94 -13.36 3.97
C LEU A 123 -13.79 -12.36 3.16
N LEU A 124 -13.15 -11.56 2.31
CA LEU A 124 -13.83 -10.59 1.45
C LEU A 124 -14.77 -11.27 0.45
N LYS A 125 -14.36 -12.40 -0.13
CA LYS A 125 -15.22 -13.20 -1.02
C LYS A 125 -16.44 -13.80 -0.29
N GLN A 126 -16.28 -14.14 0.98
CA GLN A 126 -17.37 -14.67 1.81
C GLN A 126 -18.40 -13.58 2.14
N SER A 127 -17.96 -12.37 2.45
CA SER A 127 -18.85 -11.22 2.70
C SER A 127 -19.56 -10.72 1.44
N GLY A 128 -19.07 -11.09 0.26
CA GLY A 128 -19.65 -10.69 -1.03
C GLY A 128 -19.34 -9.25 -1.43
N HIS A 129 -18.49 -8.57 -0.70
CA HIS A 129 -18.01 -7.21 -0.99
C HIS A 129 -16.62 -6.97 -0.38
N GLY A 130 -15.91 -5.98 -0.86
CA GLY A 130 -14.66 -5.55 -0.28
C GLY A 130 -13.74 -4.85 -1.28
N ASP A 131 -12.72 -4.19 -0.74
CA ASP A 131 -11.71 -3.50 -1.52
C ASP A 131 -10.31 -3.96 -1.16
N LEU A 132 -9.53 -4.27 -2.16
CA LEU A 132 -8.10 -4.49 -2.04
C LEU A 132 -7.36 -3.43 -2.85
N VAL A 133 -6.78 -2.44 -2.17
CA VAL A 133 -6.00 -1.38 -2.81
C VAL A 133 -4.52 -1.67 -2.62
N VAL A 134 -3.78 -1.80 -3.70
CA VAL A 134 -2.34 -2.06 -3.68
C VAL A 134 -1.59 -0.78 -4.04
N ILE A 135 -0.65 -0.37 -3.21
CA ILE A 135 0.23 0.77 -3.51
C ILE A 135 1.46 0.26 -4.26
N GLY A 136 1.44 0.50 -5.55
CA GLY A 136 2.52 0.18 -6.48
C GLY A 136 3.64 1.24 -6.51
N SER A 137 3.99 1.66 -7.70
CA SER A 137 4.94 2.75 -7.98
C SER A 137 4.94 3.04 -9.48
N GLU A 138 5.37 4.22 -9.92
CA GLU A 138 5.72 4.46 -11.32
C GLU A 138 6.72 3.42 -11.87
N ALA A 139 7.53 2.81 -10.98
CA ALA A 139 8.44 1.72 -11.32
C ALA A 139 7.72 0.41 -11.74
N ALA A 140 6.39 0.33 -11.62
CA ALA A 140 5.57 -0.74 -12.20
C ALA A 140 5.23 -0.52 -13.68
N LEU A 141 5.50 0.68 -14.20
CA LEU A 141 5.21 1.09 -15.58
C LEU A 141 6.48 1.14 -16.44
N THR A 142 7.58 1.58 -15.84
CA THR A 142 8.85 1.73 -16.52
C THR A 142 10.00 1.41 -15.58
N GLY A 143 10.89 0.48 -15.99
CA GLY A 143 12.08 0.13 -15.24
C GLY A 143 13.11 1.27 -15.23
N GLY A 144 13.53 1.69 -14.04
CA GLY A 144 14.54 2.74 -13.88
C GLY A 144 15.97 2.19 -13.78
N ARG A 145 16.95 3.01 -14.17
CA ARG A 145 18.37 2.69 -13.95
C ARG A 145 18.63 2.48 -12.45
N LYS A 146 19.43 1.46 -12.10
CA LYS A 146 19.73 1.04 -10.72
C LYS A 146 18.52 0.53 -9.92
N GLY A 147 17.35 0.41 -10.53
CA GLY A 147 16.12 -0.04 -9.90
C GLY A 147 15.69 -1.45 -10.31
N ALA A 148 16.57 -2.29 -10.85
CA ALA A 148 16.19 -3.56 -11.47
C ALA A 148 15.34 -4.47 -10.57
N VAL A 149 15.78 -4.73 -9.33
CA VAL A 149 15.05 -5.59 -8.38
C VAL A 149 13.76 -4.92 -7.91
N TYR A 150 13.81 -3.63 -7.56
CA TYR A 150 12.63 -2.88 -7.14
C TYR A 150 11.57 -2.82 -8.24
N SER A 151 11.97 -2.47 -9.46
CA SER A 151 11.06 -2.44 -10.61
C SER A 151 10.48 -3.83 -10.89
N ALA A 152 11.27 -4.89 -10.84
CA ALA A 152 10.77 -6.27 -11.01
C ALA A 152 9.64 -6.58 -10.00
N CYS A 153 9.81 -6.23 -8.71
CA CYS A 153 8.77 -6.40 -7.71
C CYS A 153 7.51 -5.59 -8.04
N LYS A 154 7.67 -4.31 -8.45
CA LYS A 154 6.53 -3.44 -8.74
C LYS A 154 5.79 -3.84 -10.03
N PHE A 155 6.50 -4.29 -11.08
CA PHE A 155 5.88 -4.92 -12.26
C PHE A 155 5.13 -6.20 -11.88
N ALA A 156 5.70 -7.03 -11.01
CA ALA A 156 5.04 -8.25 -10.53
C ALA A 156 3.74 -7.93 -9.78
N LEU A 157 3.72 -6.89 -8.92
CA LEU A 157 2.49 -6.43 -8.26
C LEU A 157 1.42 -6.00 -9.29
N ARG A 158 1.81 -5.34 -10.38
CA ARG A 158 0.88 -4.96 -11.44
C ARG A 158 0.23 -6.18 -12.09
N GLY A 159 1.03 -7.20 -12.48
CA GLY A 159 0.50 -8.45 -13.00
C GLY A 159 -0.37 -9.20 -11.99
N PHE A 160 0.05 -9.23 -10.73
CA PHE A 160 -0.70 -9.82 -9.63
C PHE A 160 -2.07 -9.18 -9.44
N THR A 161 -2.15 -7.85 -9.40
CA THR A 161 -3.44 -7.14 -9.20
C THR A 161 -4.39 -7.34 -10.37
N GLN A 162 -3.90 -7.38 -11.61
CA GLN A 162 -4.70 -7.65 -12.80
C GLN A 162 -5.34 -9.06 -12.73
N SER A 163 -4.56 -10.08 -12.37
CA SER A 163 -5.06 -11.45 -12.23
C SER A 163 -6.05 -11.55 -11.06
N LEU A 164 -5.68 -11.01 -9.89
CA LEU A 164 -6.51 -11.08 -8.69
C LEU A 164 -7.85 -10.38 -8.88
N ARG A 165 -7.90 -9.26 -9.60
CA ARG A 165 -9.14 -8.58 -9.97
C ARG A 165 -10.09 -9.52 -10.72
N SER A 166 -9.59 -10.24 -11.71
CA SER A 166 -10.41 -11.19 -12.48
C SER A 166 -10.93 -12.34 -11.61
N GLU A 167 -10.11 -12.80 -10.66
CA GLU A 167 -10.48 -13.87 -9.72
C GLU A 167 -11.50 -13.44 -8.65
N CYS A 168 -11.60 -12.14 -8.37
CA CYS A 168 -12.38 -11.60 -7.25
C CYS A 168 -13.68 -10.93 -7.67
N SER A 169 -13.76 -10.41 -8.91
CA SER A 169 -14.87 -9.58 -9.38
C SER A 169 -16.24 -10.25 -9.28
N SER A 170 -16.35 -11.54 -9.58
CA SER A 170 -17.60 -12.31 -9.48
C SER A 170 -18.13 -12.47 -8.05
N ARG A 171 -17.31 -12.14 -7.06
CA ARG A 171 -17.64 -12.21 -5.63
C ARG A 171 -17.75 -10.81 -5.00
N GLY A 172 -17.87 -9.76 -5.81
CA GLY A 172 -18.06 -8.40 -5.34
C GLY A 172 -16.81 -7.73 -4.73
N VAL A 173 -15.63 -8.35 -4.85
CA VAL A 173 -14.37 -7.78 -4.33
C VAL A 173 -13.67 -7.00 -5.45
N ARG A 174 -13.42 -5.72 -5.18
CA ARG A 174 -12.72 -4.80 -6.09
C ARG A 174 -11.22 -4.81 -5.79
N VAL A 175 -10.40 -4.83 -6.82
CA VAL A 175 -8.93 -4.76 -6.69
C VAL A 175 -8.43 -3.59 -7.52
N CYS A 176 -7.69 -2.69 -6.89
CA CYS A 176 -7.14 -1.48 -7.52
C CYS A 176 -5.64 -1.40 -7.27
N LEU A 177 -4.88 -1.00 -8.28
CA LEU A 177 -3.47 -0.63 -8.16
C LEU A 177 -3.32 0.89 -8.27
N ILE A 178 -2.67 1.50 -7.28
CA ILE A 178 -2.30 2.92 -7.31
C ILE A 178 -0.79 3.00 -7.48
N ASN A 179 -0.32 3.62 -8.54
CA ASN A 179 1.10 3.78 -8.85
C ASN A 179 1.54 5.24 -8.64
N PRO A 180 2.00 5.60 -7.45
CA PRO A 180 2.56 6.93 -7.25
C PRO A 180 3.95 7.05 -7.89
N GLY A 181 4.25 8.26 -8.38
CA GLY A 181 5.60 8.71 -8.63
C GLY A 181 6.32 9.06 -7.32
N MET A 182 7.18 10.06 -7.34
CA MET A 182 7.91 10.47 -6.13
C MET A 182 6.95 11.14 -5.13
N VAL A 183 6.91 10.63 -3.90
CA VAL A 183 6.09 11.15 -2.79
C VAL A 183 7.02 11.68 -1.71
N ASP A 184 6.77 12.86 -1.17
CA ASP A 184 7.57 13.45 -0.10
C ASP A 184 7.36 12.67 1.21
N THR A 185 8.33 11.83 1.53
CA THR A 185 8.33 10.93 2.70
C THR A 185 9.76 10.57 3.10
N ASP A 186 9.92 9.95 4.26
CA ASP A 186 11.15 9.35 4.77
C ASP A 186 11.68 8.15 3.94
N PHE A 187 10.94 7.72 2.92
CA PHE A 187 11.38 6.65 2.00
C PHE A 187 12.76 6.91 1.39
N TYR A 188 13.10 8.17 1.17
CA TYR A 188 14.35 8.59 0.54
C TYR A 188 15.50 8.80 1.52
N ASP A 189 15.30 8.69 2.83
CA ASP A 189 16.32 9.03 3.84
C ASP A 189 17.58 8.22 3.68
N LYS A 190 17.45 6.94 3.40
CA LYS A 190 18.56 5.99 3.20
C LYS A 190 18.99 5.86 1.74
N LEU A 191 18.40 6.63 0.82
CA LEU A 191 18.74 6.63 -0.58
C LEU A 191 19.68 7.80 -0.91
N ASN A 192 20.49 7.65 -1.95
CA ASN A 192 21.39 8.68 -2.44
C ASN A 192 20.71 9.71 -3.36
N PHE A 193 19.38 9.67 -3.43
CA PHE A 193 18.58 10.64 -4.16
C PHE A 193 17.28 10.93 -3.42
N LYS A 194 16.66 12.05 -3.76
CA LYS A 194 15.37 12.52 -3.25
C LYS A 194 14.61 13.28 -4.34
N PRO A 195 13.33 13.60 -4.18
CA PRO A 195 12.64 14.59 -5.01
C PRO A 195 13.37 15.95 -4.97
N GLY A 196 13.15 16.77 -6.01
CA GLY A 196 13.57 18.17 -5.96
C GLY A 196 12.81 18.94 -4.87
N GLU A 197 13.29 20.14 -4.54
CA GLU A 197 12.84 20.89 -3.35
C GLU A 197 11.54 21.69 -3.55
N LEU A 198 11.09 21.85 -4.80
CA LEU A 198 9.84 22.56 -5.07
C LEU A 198 8.64 21.65 -4.81
N ALA A 199 7.55 22.23 -4.32
CA ALA A 199 6.31 21.48 -4.04
C ALA A 199 5.78 20.70 -5.26
N GLU A 200 6.05 21.17 -6.47
CA GLU A 200 5.67 20.52 -7.72
C GLU A 200 6.55 19.30 -8.10
N ASN A 201 7.63 19.02 -7.33
CA ASN A 201 8.55 17.93 -7.63
C ASN A 201 8.23 16.62 -6.89
N ALA A 202 7.29 16.63 -5.96
CA ALA A 202 6.82 15.47 -5.26
C ALA A 202 5.30 15.53 -5.04
N LEU A 203 4.69 14.36 -4.94
CA LEU A 203 3.34 14.20 -4.41
C LEU A 203 3.40 14.29 -2.88
N ARG A 204 2.31 14.68 -2.26
CA ARG A 204 2.14 14.60 -0.80
C ARG A 204 1.50 13.27 -0.43
N THR A 205 1.66 12.84 0.80
CA THR A 205 0.99 11.64 1.33
C THR A 205 -0.53 11.77 1.27
N GLU A 206 -1.06 13.00 1.44
CA GLU A 206 -2.48 13.31 1.34
C GLU A 206 -3.04 13.07 -0.06
N ASP A 207 -2.26 13.32 -1.12
CA ASP A 207 -2.71 13.09 -2.50
C ASP A 207 -2.97 11.59 -2.75
N ILE A 208 -2.15 10.72 -2.14
CA ILE A 208 -2.34 9.27 -2.20
C ILE A 208 -3.52 8.85 -1.32
N ALA A 209 -3.64 9.40 -0.11
CA ALA A 209 -4.74 9.11 0.79
C ALA A 209 -6.09 9.52 0.19
N ASP A 210 -6.17 10.67 -0.48
CA ASP A 210 -7.39 11.13 -1.17
C ASP A 210 -7.73 10.22 -2.36
N THR A 211 -6.70 9.72 -3.06
CA THR A 211 -6.91 8.73 -4.14
C THR A 211 -7.46 7.40 -3.59
N VAL A 212 -6.96 6.92 -2.45
CA VAL A 212 -7.54 5.75 -1.77
C VAL A 212 -9.00 6.02 -1.40
N MET A 213 -9.32 7.19 -0.84
CA MET A 213 -10.70 7.55 -0.51
C MET A 213 -11.60 7.62 -1.75
N LEU A 214 -11.11 8.10 -2.88
CA LEU A 214 -11.84 8.07 -4.16
C LEU A 214 -12.21 6.63 -4.56
N VAL A 215 -11.24 5.70 -4.47
CA VAL A 215 -11.47 4.29 -4.78
C VAL A 215 -12.52 3.68 -3.85
N LEU A 216 -12.35 3.85 -2.54
CA LEU A 216 -13.25 3.29 -1.53
C LEU A 216 -14.66 3.86 -1.62
N GLY A 217 -14.80 5.17 -1.92
CA GLY A 217 -16.08 5.88 -2.01
C GLY A 217 -16.78 5.74 -3.36
N SER A 218 -16.20 5.07 -4.34
CA SER A 218 -16.82 4.89 -5.66
C SER A 218 -18.01 3.94 -5.62
N HIS A 219 -18.91 4.07 -6.59
CA HIS A 219 -20.07 3.18 -6.73
C HIS A 219 -19.63 1.71 -6.73
N PRO A 220 -20.32 0.78 -6.01
CA PRO A 220 -19.91 -0.63 -5.90
C PRO A 220 -19.72 -1.35 -7.24
N GLY A 221 -20.42 -0.95 -8.28
CA GLY A 221 -20.26 -1.49 -9.63
C GLY A 221 -19.10 -0.86 -10.44
N THR A 222 -18.33 0.07 -9.83
CA THR A 222 -17.21 0.74 -10.49
C THR A 222 -15.89 0.22 -9.90
N VAL A 223 -14.97 -0.16 -10.77
CA VAL A 223 -13.61 -0.57 -10.38
C VAL A 223 -12.61 0.35 -11.08
N PHE A 224 -11.73 0.93 -10.30
CA PHE A 224 -10.51 1.54 -10.81
C PHE A 224 -9.45 0.45 -10.93
N ASP A 225 -9.07 0.08 -12.14
CA ASP A 225 -8.06 -0.96 -12.36
C ASP A 225 -6.69 -0.52 -11.92
N GLU A 226 -6.32 0.67 -12.40
CA GLU A 226 -5.00 1.25 -12.18
C GLU A 226 -5.11 2.78 -12.18
N ILE A 227 -4.50 3.43 -11.19
CA ILE A 227 -4.42 4.89 -11.08
C ILE A 227 -2.94 5.28 -11.01
N ASN A 228 -2.50 6.11 -11.91
CA ASN A 228 -1.13 6.59 -11.98
C ASN A 228 -1.07 8.07 -11.58
N LEU A 229 -0.30 8.38 -10.52
CA LEU A 229 -0.11 9.75 -10.05
C LEU A 229 1.35 10.15 -10.20
N ASN A 230 1.58 11.33 -10.73
CA ASN A 230 2.92 11.88 -10.89
C ASN A 230 2.98 13.30 -10.35
N PRO A 231 4.12 13.74 -9.81
CA PRO A 231 4.33 15.16 -9.54
C PRO A 231 4.26 15.94 -10.86
N LEU A 232 3.87 17.21 -10.78
CA LEU A 232 3.76 18.06 -11.98
C LEU A 232 5.09 18.15 -12.74
N LYS A 233 6.20 18.21 -11.99
CA LYS A 233 7.56 18.21 -12.57
C LYS A 233 8.41 17.17 -11.86
N LYS A 234 8.78 16.11 -12.55
CA LYS A 234 9.68 15.08 -12.03
C LYS A 234 11.11 15.59 -12.02
N VAL A 235 11.64 15.87 -10.84
CA VAL A 235 13.04 16.27 -10.61
C VAL A 235 13.65 15.31 -9.60
N ILE A 236 14.78 14.72 -9.96
CA ILE A 236 15.58 13.84 -9.08
C ILE A 236 16.83 14.62 -8.67
N GLN A 237 17.00 14.80 -7.37
CA GLN A 237 18.17 15.42 -6.77
C GLN A 237 19.02 14.36 -6.10
N PHE A 238 20.29 14.26 -6.48
CA PHE A 238 21.24 13.37 -5.80
C PHE A 238 21.79 14.04 -4.54
N LYS A 239 21.91 13.23 -3.48
CA LYS A 239 22.55 13.66 -2.23
C LYS A 239 24.06 13.58 -2.41
N ASN A 240 24.80 14.61 -1.94
CA ASN A 240 26.25 14.64 -1.93
C ASN A 240 26.83 13.70 -0.86
#